data_a29dba605bc369359055371595d03489
#
_entry.id   a29dba605bc369359055371595d03489
#
_cell.length_a   1.000
_cell.length_b   1.000
_cell.length_c   1.000
_cell.angle_alpha   90.00
_cell.angle_beta   90.00
_cell.angle_gamma   90.00
#
_symmetry.space_group_name_H-M   'P 1'
#
loop_
_entity.id
_entity.type
_entity.pdbx_description
1 polymer ?
#
loop_
_entity_poly.entity_id
_entity_poly.type
_entity_poly.pdbx_seq_one_letter_code
_entity_poly.pdbx_strand_id
1 'polypeptide(L)'
;MFLPSTAGRPRSALLGKRSPLAAAAGFVLLAGLTTSCGGTAGSTAAAFDPASCQGGTLTVLAHVGQGKFDPAELYTSGGGKVPTLVFRTLTTRDHTTDGPNGAKVVPDLATDTGEPSQDATVWTYHLKPGLKFEDGTPIRSADVKYGIERSFAPELPGGPPYLRDWLIGGEQYQGPYKGGGDLASIETPDDSTIVFELTKPEGDFPYLATATQFAPVPKAKDTGTDYQKHPISSGPYEVVSNDNGKQIVLARNPYWSRSLDDQRLACPDKVVYTSGLDQSVINQRLMAGSGDDARAVSGDTDIDAGVLARLNSDPALRKRVAVGNFGETYYLAFDPKVKPFDNPLVRQAISYAVDRQAVINAVGGSAVAKPATTFLPDQAAFGYTPYDYFPAGADGDPAKAKQVLAQAGYPNGLSITLSHGTGTPETGPGVATAVQQALAKAGITVSLDPSADDDYDTKIQTPAREPGFFLSGWGADWPSGGPFLAPIFDGRQILTEGGNFNTAQLDDPQVNAEIDAANRLTDPAQSARAWGQLDAQLGKQAWVVPLFHPVYQRLFGTAVKNAYVSQWNGVYDLSRISVK
;
A
#
# COMPACT_ATOMS: atom_id res chain seq x y z
N MET A 1 24.09 37.26 -37.56
CA MET A 1 24.42 38.64 -37.95
C MET A 1 24.48 39.45 -36.66
N PHE A 2 25.72 39.84 -36.32
CA PHE A 2 26.13 40.86 -35.33
C PHE A 2 25.72 40.75 -33.85
N LEU A 3 26.68 40.31 -33.02
CA LEU A 3 27.12 40.95 -31.77
C LEU A 3 27.77 42.32 -32.06
N PRO A 4 28.19 43.19 -31.10
CA PRO A 4 28.60 42.90 -29.73
C PRO A 4 28.38 44.05 -28.70
N SER A 5 28.88 43.80 -27.43
CA SER A 5 29.85 44.59 -26.62
C SER A 5 29.24 45.58 -25.62
N THR A 6 29.69 45.85 -24.45
CA THR A 6 30.86 45.64 -23.58
C THR A 6 30.59 46.27 -22.19
N ALA A 7 31.05 45.69 -21.14
CA ALA A 7 32.04 46.14 -20.14
C ALA A 7 31.61 47.11 -19.01
N GLY A 8 32.09 46.78 -17.81
CA GLY A 8 32.39 47.73 -16.78
C GLY A 8 32.39 47.21 -15.34
N ARG A 9 33.50 46.61 -14.87
CA ARG A 9 33.91 46.63 -13.46
C ARG A 9 34.72 47.90 -13.17
N PRO A 10 34.95 48.36 -11.92
CA PRO A 10 35.97 47.84 -11.02
C PRO A 10 35.64 47.94 -9.50
N ARG A 11 36.14 47.01 -8.66
CA ARG A 11 37.36 47.01 -7.78
C ARG A 11 37.48 48.12 -6.75
N SER A 12 37.64 47.75 -5.46
CA SER A 12 38.83 47.60 -4.62
C SER A 12 38.41 47.52 -3.14
N ALA A 13 38.85 46.61 -2.34
CA ALA A 13 40.13 46.33 -1.69
C ALA A 13 40.32 47.13 -0.37
N LEU A 14 40.56 46.47 0.75
CA LEU A 14 41.80 46.27 1.47
C LEU A 14 41.57 45.85 2.94
N LEU A 15 42.07 44.73 3.36
CA LEU A 15 43.17 44.44 4.28
C LEU A 15 42.97 44.70 5.79
N GLY A 16 43.26 43.67 6.57
CA GLY A 16 43.66 43.79 7.98
C GLY A 16 43.83 42.45 8.70
N LYS A 17 45.04 41.90 8.64
CA LYS A 17 45.56 40.72 9.34
C LYS A 17 45.65 40.91 10.86
N ARG A 18 45.51 39.85 11.66
CA ARG A 18 46.56 39.22 12.49
C ARG A 18 45.98 38.32 13.60
N SER A 19 46.39 37.08 13.60
CA SER A 19 46.55 36.20 14.79
C SER A 19 47.96 36.46 15.40
N PRO A 20 48.43 35.82 16.50
CA PRO A 20 48.00 34.62 17.22
C PRO A 20 48.26 34.64 18.76
N LEU A 21 48.22 33.43 19.37
CA LEU A 21 48.87 32.89 20.57
C LEU A 21 48.05 32.61 21.82
N ALA A 22 47.91 31.40 22.01
CA ALA A 22 48.08 30.39 23.06
C ALA A 22 48.42 30.84 24.49
N ALA A 23 47.82 30.24 25.48
CA ALA A 23 48.46 29.53 26.60
C ALA A 23 47.44 28.97 27.62
N ALA A 24 47.88 27.95 28.24
CA ALA A 24 47.28 26.90 29.03
C ALA A 24 46.90 27.23 30.48
N ALA A 25 46.12 26.28 31.03
CA ALA A 25 46.13 25.72 32.39
C ALA A 25 45.36 26.43 33.52
N GLY A 26 44.58 25.63 34.23
CA GLY A 26 44.18 25.88 35.60
C GLY A 26 42.88 25.23 36.04
N PHE A 27 42.96 24.10 36.71
CA PHE A 27 41.93 23.47 37.52
C PHE A 27 41.41 24.37 38.63
N VAL A 28 40.10 24.42 38.85
CA VAL A 28 39.47 24.42 40.20
C VAL A 28 38.05 23.93 40.12
N LEU A 29 37.73 22.91 40.91
CA LEU A 29 36.37 22.47 41.27
C LEU A 29 35.67 23.53 42.12
N LEU A 30 34.39 23.82 41.79
CA LEU A 30 33.44 24.25 42.80
C LEU A 30 32.03 23.77 42.41
N ALA A 31 31.43 23.02 43.33
CA ALA A 31 30.06 22.58 43.27
C ALA A 31 29.09 23.76 43.43
N GLY A 32 28.11 23.85 42.58
CA GLY A 32 26.99 24.79 42.68
C GLY A 32 25.71 24.16 42.20
N LEU A 33 24.84 23.79 43.13
CA LEU A 33 23.47 23.38 42.88
C LEU A 33 22.68 24.55 42.29
N THR A 34 22.14 24.36 41.06
CA THR A 34 21.02 25.15 40.59
C THR A 34 19.99 24.21 39.95
N THR A 35 18.87 24.06 40.60
CA THR A 35 17.64 23.52 40.07
C THR A 35 17.18 24.33 38.86
N SER A 36 17.05 23.69 37.72
CA SER A 36 16.29 24.19 36.55
C SER A 36 15.37 23.11 36.02
N CYS A 37 14.10 23.44 36.05
CA CYS A 37 13.01 22.64 35.46
C CYS A 37 13.10 22.56 33.95
N GLY A 38 12.67 21.42 33.38
CA GLY A 38 12.18 21.32 32.02
C GLY A 38 13.13 20.73 31.01
N GLY A 39 13.39 19.44 31.10
CA GLY A 39 13.86 18.62 30.00
C GLY A 39 12.92 17.45 29.85
N THR A 40 12.14 17.43 28.75
CA THR A 40 11.44 16.25 28.30
C THR A 40 12.45 15.12 28.14
N ALA A 41 12.47 14.21 29.10
CA ALA A 41 13.15 12.95 28.97
C ALA A 41 12.47 12.18 27.82
N GLY A 42 13.06 12.24 26.63
CA GLY A 42 12.83 11.23 25.62
C GLY A 42 13.17 9.88 26.25
N SER A 43 12.18 9.06 26.56
CA SER A 43 12.41 7.69 26.92
C SER A 43 13.08 7.04 25.71
N THR A 44 14.38 6.80 25.78
CA THR A 44 15.02 5.81 24.92
C THR A 44 14.32 4.49 25.25
N ALA A 45 13.40 4.08 24.39
CA ALA A 45 12.84 2.74 24.45
C ALA A 45 14.03 1.79 24.52
N ALA A 46 14.10 0.98 25.57
CA ALA A 46 15.17 -0.01 25.72
C ALA A 46 15.20 -0.84 24.45
N ALA A 47 16.38 -0.99 23.85
CA ALA A 47 16.56 -1.75 22.64
C ALA A 47 15.92 -3.13 22.82
N PHE A 48 14.96 -3.48 21.96
CA PHE A 48 14.23 -4.74 22.03
C PHE A 48 15.22 -5.90 21.90
N ASP A 49 15.29 -6.75 22.91
CA ASP A 49 16.08 -7.99 22.86
C ASP A 49 15.28 -9.11 22.19
N PRO A 50 15.65 -9.52 20.99
CA PRO A 50 14.94 -10.56 20.26
C PRO A 50 14.94 -11.94 20.91
N ALA A 51 15.95 -12.25 21.73
CA ALA A 51 15.99 -13.53 22.47
C ALA A 51 14.95 -13.57 23.59
N SER A 52 14.56 -12.41 24.13
CA SER A 52 13.57 -12.31 25.21
C SER A 52 12.11 -12.44 24.74
N CYS A 53 11.85 -12.37 23.42
CA CYS A 53 10.48 -12.36 22.88
C CYS A 53 9.88 -13.75 22.65
N GLN A 54 10.70 -14.82 22.65
CA GLN A 54 10.27 -16.16 22.26
C GLN A 54 9.30 -16.79 23.26
N GLY A 55 8.21 -17.36 22.73
CA GLY A 55 7.24 -18.14 23.48
C GLY A 55 5.77 -17.75 23.24
N GLY A 56 4.88 -18.66 23.61
CA GLY A 56 3.44 -18.45 23.56
C GLY A 56 2.80 -18.67 22.19
N THR A 57 1.48 -18.50 22.16
CA THR A 57 0.67 -18.63 20.93
C THR A 57 0.08 -17.29 20.58
N LEU A 58 0.35 -16.81 19.36
CA LEU A 58 -0.34 -15.66 18.78
C LEU A 58 -1.63 -16.13 18.11
N THR A 59 -2.76 -15.52 18.43
CA THR A 59 -4.03 -15.73 17.74
C THR A 59 -4.33 -14.55 16.81
N VAL A 60 -4.67 -14.85 15.56
CA VAL A 60 -5.13 -13.85 14.58
C VAL A 60 -6.61 -14.11 14.34
N LEU A 61 -7.45 -13.14 14.71
CA LEU A 61 -8.91 -13.19 14.55
C LEU A 61 -9.29 -12.41 13.30
N ALA A 62 -9.97 -13.04 12.36
CA ALA A 62 -10.31 -12.42 11.08
C ALA A 62 -11.78 -12.65 10.68
N HIS A 63 -12.29 -11.72 9.89
CA HIS A 63 -13.59 -11.85 9.23
C HIS A 63 -13.46 -12.70 7.97
N VAL A 64 -12.51 -12.37 7.12
CA VAL A 64 -12.27 -13.04 5.83
C VAL A 64 -11.24 -14.17 5.98
N GLY A 65 -11.47 -15.30 5.30
CA GLY A 65 -10.51 -16.39 5.22
C GLY A 65 -9.30 -16.04 4.36
N GLN A 66 -8.20 -16.80 4.53
CA GLN A 66 -7.00 -16.64 3.68
C GLN A 66 -7.21 -17.14 2.24
N GLY A 67 -8.42 -17.65 1.92
CA GLY A 67 -8.67 -18.26 0.63
C GLY A 67 -7.77 -19.48 0.38
N LYS A 68 -7.26 -19.58 -0.82
CA LYS A 68 -6.29 -20.62 -1.17
C LYS A 68 -4.90 -20.22 -0.67
N PHE A 69 -4.36 -21.00 0.27
CA PHE A 69 -3.06 -20.72 0.91
C PHE A 69 -1.91 -21.29 0.07
N ASP A 70 -1.89 -20.91 -1.21
CA ASP A 70 -0.86 -21.25 -2.20
C ASP A 70 -0.12 -19.96 -2.62
N PRO A 71 1.22 -19.93 -2.60
CA PRO A 71 1.95 -18.71 -2.97
C PRO A 71 1.67 -18.24 -4.41
N ALA A 72 1.27 -19.14 -5.32
CA ALA A 72 0.90 -18.79 -6.68
C ALA A 72 -0.46 -18.07 -6.79
N GLU A 73 -1.36 -18.26 -5.81
CA GLU A 73 -2.75 -17.78 -5.86
C GLU A 73 -3.07 -16.68 -4.83
N LEU A 74 -2.14 -16.38 -3.92
CA LEU A 74 -2.34 -15.36 -2.88
C LEU A 74 -2.29 -13.94 -3.47
N TYR A 75 -3.47 -13.31 -3.54
CA TYR A 75 -3.63 -11.93 -3.98
C TYR A 75 -4.78 -11.28 -3.22
N THR A 76 -4.56 -11.03 -1.93
CA THR A 76 -5.54 -10.34 -1.09
C THR A 76 -4.83 -9.39 -0.12
N SER A 77 -5.41 -8.23 0.11
CA SER A 77 -5.01 -7.30 1.16
C SER A 77 -5.51 -7.76 2.54
N GLY A 78 -6.55 -8.60 2.57
CA GLY A 78 -7.19 -9.08 3.80
C GLY A 78 -6.44 -10.21 4.49
N GLY A 79 -6.87 -10.53 5.71
CA GLY A 79 -6.41 -11.71 6.46
C GLY A 79 -5.08 -11.58 7.20
N GLY A 80 -4.53 -10.38 7.31
CA GLY A 80 -3.24 -10.15 7.96
C GLY A 80 -2.08 -10.70 7.11
N LYS A 81 -0.87 -10.48 7.57
CA LYS A 81 0.36 -10.93 6.86
C LYS A 81 0.77 -12.36 7.24
N VAL A 82 -0.20 -13.29 7.43
CA VAL A 82 0.10 -14.71 7.73
C VAL A 82 0.98 -15.36 6.65
N PRO A 83 0.74 -15.12 5.34
CA PRO A 83 1.60 -15.66 4.29
C PRO A 83 3.08 -15.28 4.44
N THR A 84 3.39 -14.08 4.92
CA THR A 84 4.79 -13.61 5.08
C THR A 84 5.56 -14.34 6.19
N LEU A 85 4.86 -15.11 7.03
CA LEU A 85 5.46 -15.97 8.03
C LEU A 85 5.89 -17.34 7.47
N VAL A 86 5.30 -17.74 6.33
CA VAL A 86 5.52 -19.04 5.67
C VAL A 86 6.34 -18.87 4.40
N PHE A 87 6.03 -17.85 3.60
CA PHE A 87 6.66 -17.63 2.30
C PHE A 87 7.62 -16.44 2.34
N ARG A 88 8.90 -16.71 2.13
CA ARG A 88 9.91 -15.69 1.83
C ARG A 88 10.01 -15.51 0.32
N THR A 89 10.34 -14.32 -0.11
CA THR A 89 10.42 -13.90 -1.51
C THR A 89 11.80 -13.34 -1.82
N LEU A 90 12.11 -12.96 -3.05
CA LEU A 90 13.44 -12.41 -3.36
C LEU A 90 13.73 -11.15 -2.55
N THR A 91 12.77 -10.25 -2.48
CA THR A 91 12.80 -9.05 -1.67
C THR A 91 11.63 -9.06 -0.69
N THR A 92 11.67 -8.24 0.33
CA THR A 92 10.54 -8.00 1.23
C THR A 92 10.46 -6.53 1.60
N ARG A 93 9.49 -6.15 2.40
CA ARG A 93 9.43 -4.78 2.95
C ARG A 93 10.19 -4.71 4.26
N ASP A 94 10.65 -3.50 4.59
CA ASP A 94 11.34 -3.27 5.86
C ASP A 94 10.38 -3.45 7.03
N HIS A 95 10.51 -4.59 7.71
CA HIS A 95 9.77 -4.92 8.93
C HIS A 95 10.44 -4.39 10.21
N THR A 96 11.61 -3.75 10.11
CA THR A 96 12.39 -3.30 11.27
C THR A 96 11.92 -1.97 11.83
N THR A 97 11.24 -1.18 11.01
CA THR A 97 10.75 0.16 11.34
C THR A 97 9.26 0.28 11.00
N ASP A 98 8.54 1.04 11.82
CA ASP A 98 7.19 1.51 11.51
C ASP A 98 7.25 2.88 10.79
N GLY A 99 6.12 3.30 10.23
CA GLY A 99 6.02 4.57 9.52
C GLY A 99 6.61 4.55 8.10
N PRO A 100 7.18 5.66 7.61
CA PRO A 100 7.58 5.81 6.21
C PRO A 100 8.56 4.75 5.70
N ASN A 101 9.41 4.22 6.58
CA ASN A 101 10.40 3.21 6.20
C ASN A 101 9.80 1.82 5.98
N GLY A 102 8.65 1.49 6.57
CA GLY A 102 7.93 0.23 6.35
C GLY A 102 7.46 0.01 4.91
N ALA A 103 7.49 1.04 4.07
CA ALA A 103 7.24 0.94 2.63
C ALA A 103 8.48 0.57 1.81
N LYS A 104 9.71 0.69 2.39
CA LYS A 104 10.96 0.43 1.70
C LYS A 104 11.12 -1.04 1.37
N VAL A 105 11.54 -1.34 0.15
CA VAL A 105 11.97 -2.69 -0.26
C VAL A 105 13.38 -2.96 0.27
N VAL A 106 13.57 -4.16 0.81
CA VAL A 106 14.85 -4.65 1.34
C VAL A 106 15.08 -6.10 0.88
N PRO A 107 16.34 -6.60 0.89
CA PRO A 107 16.65 -7.98 0.56
C PRO A 107 15.95 -8.97 1.48
N ASP A 108 15.44 -10.10 0.94
CA ASP A 108 14.91 -11.22 1.74
C ASP A 108 15.67 -12.52 1.45
N LEU A 109 15.27 -13.32 0.45
CA LEU A 109 16.05 -14.46 -0.02
C LEU A 109 17.27 -14.00 -0.81
N ALA A 110 17.15 -12.90 -1.54
CA ALA A 110 18.26 -12.32 -2.28
C ALA A 110 19.24 -11.54 -1.37
N THR A 111 20.46 -11.31 -1.85
CA THR A 111 21.52 -10.55 -1.17
C THR A 111 21.30 -9.03 -1.25
N ASP A 112 20.52 -8.59 -2.24
CA ASP A 112 20.22 -7.20 -2.58
C ASP A 112 18.78 -7.07 -3.08
N THR A 113 18.38 -5.88 -3.52
CA THR A 113 17.05 -5.60 -4.06
C THR A 113 16.95 -5.81 -5.58
N GLY A 114 17.95 -6.43 -6.19
CA GLY A 114 18.05 -6.67 -7.63
C GLY A 114 18.94 -5.66 -8.35
N GLU A 115 19.70 -6.14 -9.31
CA GLU A 115 20.57 -5.35 -10.18
C GLU A 115 19.88 -5.13 -11.53
N PRO A 116 19.43 -3.90 -11.84
CA PRO A 116 18.79 -3.60 -13.12
C PRO A 116 19.82 -3.43 -14.24
N SER A 117 19.44 -3.78 -15.48
CA SER A 117 20.10 -3.26 -16.68
C SER A 117 19.90 -1.74 -16.79
N GLN A 118 20.70 -1.10 -17.64
CA GLN A 118 20.67 0.37 -17.81
C GLN A 118 19.28 0.91 -18.18
N ASP A 119 18.45 0.10 -18.85
CA ASP A 119 17.10 0.45 -19.27
C ASP A 119 15.99 -0.19 -18.40
N ALA A 120 16.37 -0.87 -17.31
CA ALA A 120 15.45 -1.57 -16.40
C ALA A 120 14.56 -2.64 -17.08
N THR A 121 15.02 -3.23 -18.19
CA THR A 121 14.34 -4.36 -18.88
C THR A 121 14.88 -5.71 -18.47
N VAL A 122 16.04 -5.76 -17.79
CA VAL A 122 16.62 -6.99 -17.24
C VAL A 122 16.93 -6.77 -15.76
N TRP A 123 16.56 -7.73 -14.92
CA TRP A 123 16.84 -7.72 -13.49
C TRP A 123 17.53 -8.99 -13.04
N THR A 124 18.67 -8.85 -12.34
CA THR A 124 19.44 -9.98 -11.81
C THR A 124 19.37 -10.00 -10.28
N TYR A 125 19.15 -11.17 -9.70
CA TYR A 125 19.15 -11.41 -8.26
C TYR A 125 20.10 -12.55 -7.90
N HIS A 126 20.74 -12.42 -6.74
CA HIS A 126 21.60 -13.45 -6.17
C HIS A 126 21.06 -13.93 -4.83
N LEU A 127 20.81 -15.23 -4.66
CA LEU A 127 20.31 -15.80 -3.42
C LEU A 127 21.39 -15.81 -2.32
N LYS A 128 20.97 -15.56 -1.08
CA LYS A 128 21.82 -15.73 0.09
C LYS A 128 22.27 -17.19 0.22
N PRO A 129 23.52 -17.48 0.61
CA PRO A 129 23.98 -18.84 0.81
C PRO A 129 23.35 -19.48 2.07
N GLY A 130 23.06 -20.78 2.02
CA GLY A 130 22.60 -21.55 3.18
C GLY A 130 21.10 -21.50 3.45
N LEU A 131 20.29 -20.93 2.54
CA LEU A 131 18.84 -20.96 2.61
C LEU A 131 18.30 -22.40 2.55
N LYS A 132 17.26 -22.69 3.36
CA LYS A 132 16.65 -24.02 3.45
C LYS A 132 15.13 -23.94 3.53
N PHE A 133 14.48 -24.95 3.00
CA PHE A 133 13.07 -25.24 3.27
C PHE A 133 12.88 -25.86 4.67
N GLU A 134 11.63 -26.02 5.10
CA GLU A 134 11.24 -26.61 6.38
C GLU A 134 11.65 -28.08 6.57
N ASP A 135 11.95 -28.80 5.49
CA ASP A 135 12.47 -30.17 5.51
C ASP A 135 14.01 -30.27 5.50
N GLY A 136 14.68 -29.10 5.53
CA GLY A 136 16.13 -28.98 5.55
C GLY A 136 16.78 -29.02 4.17
N THR A 137 16.02 -29.23 3.07
CA THR A 137 16.56 -29.18 1.72
C THR A 137 16.96 -27.75 1.33
N PRO A 138 18.05 -27.58 0.56
CA PRO A 138 18.51 -26.24 0.16
C PRO A 138 17.52 -25.60 -0.81
N ILE A 139 17.31 -24.28 -0.67
CA ILE A 139 16.59 -23.45 -1.62
C ILE A 139 17.56 -22.99 -2.71
N ARG A 140 17.17 -23.14 -3.98
CA ARG A 140 17.95 -22.79 -5.17
C ARG A 140 17.16 -21.82 -6.06
N SER A 141 17.86 -21.20 -6.98
CA SER A 141 17.28 -20.32 -8.01
C SER A 141 16.18 -21.02 -8.82
N ALA A 142 16.38 -22.28 -9.17
CA ALA A 142 15.38 -23.09 -9.87
C ALA A 142 14.07 -23.28 -9.10
N ASP A 143 14.09 -23.29 -7.76
CA ASP A 143 12.89 -23.40 -6.94
C ASP A 143 12.07 -22.10 -6.98
N VAL A 144 12.73 -20.94 -7.03
CA VAL A 144 12.08 -19.65 -7.20
C VAL A 144 11.47 -19.53 -8.61
N LYS A 145 12.24 -19.88 -9.65
CA LYS A 145 11.74 -19.95 -11.02
C LYS A 145 10.49 -20.82 -11.10
N TYR A 146 10.54 -22.02 -10.55
CA TYR A 146 9.40 -22.95 -10.56
C TYR A 146 8.18 -22.39 -9.83
N GLY A 147 8.37 -21.74 -8.67
CA GLY A 147 7.31 -21.06 -7.94
C GLY A 147 6.60 -20.01 -8.76
N ILE A 148 7.37 -19.19 -9.50
CA ILE A 148 6.84 -18.18 -10.42
C ILE A 148 6.10 -18.86 -11.58
N GLU A 149 6.69 -19.85 -12.23
CA GLU A 149 6.10 -20.56 -13.36
C GLU A 149 4.75 -21.20 -13.02
N ARG A 150 4.57 -21.68 -11.78
CA ARG A 150 3.29 -22.21 -11.29
C ARG A 150 2.16 -21.18 -11.35
N SER A 151 2.45 -19.90 -11.10
CA SER A 151 1.42 -18.83 -11.10
C SER A 151 0.82 -18.56 -12.49
N PHE A 152 1.40 -19.12 -13.54
CA PHE A 152 0.84 -19.04 -14.89
C PHE A 152 -0.12 -20.18 -15.22
N ALA A 153 -0.20 -21.21 -14.38
CA ALA A 153 -1.05 -22.36 -14.63
C ALA A 153 -2.54 -21.98 -14.55
N PRO A 154 -3.37 -22.32 -15.55
CA PRO A 154 -4.79 -22.04 -15.52
C PRO A 154 -5.53 -22.71 -14.35
N GLU A 155 -4.94 -23.73 -13.76
CA GLU A 155 -5.44 -24.41 -12.57
C GLU A 155 -5.25 -23.60 -11.28
N LEU A 156 -4.38 -22.55 -11.32
CA LEU A 156 -4.03 -21.66 -10.20
C LEU A 156 -4.31 -20.19 -10.60
N PRO A 157 -5.56 -19.78 -10.80
CA PRO A 157 -5.91 -18.49 -11.42
C PRO A 157 -5.86 -17.29 -10.48
N GLY A 158 -5.58 -17.48 -9.19
CA GLY A 158 -5.84 -16.46 -8.16
C GLY A 158 -4.74 -15.41 -7.95
N GLY A 159 -3.58 -15.54 -8.57
CA GLY A 159 -2.43 -14.64 -8.35
C GLY A 159 -2.55 -13.30 -9.08
N PRO A 160 -1.71 -12.30 -8.70
CA PRO A 160 -1.65 -11.01 -9.39
C PRO A 160 -1.19 -11.17 -10.85
N PRO A 161 -1.71 -10.35 -11.80
CA PRO A 161 -1.48 -10.54 -13.23
C PRO A 161 -0.12 -10.04 -13.73
N TYR A 162 0.60 -9.24 -12.97
CA TYR A 162 1.78 -8.47 -13.42
C TYR A 162 2.86 -9.29 -14.14
N LEU A 163 3.13 -10.52 -13.67
CA LEU A 163 4.15 -11.37 -14.29
C LEU A 163 3.79 -11.78 -15.73
N ARG A 164 2.49 -11.93 -16.03
CA ARG A 164 2.01 -12.22 -17.39
C ARG A 164 2.33 -11.08 -18.34
N ASP A 165 2.14 -9.84 -17.87
CA ASP A 165 2.29 -8.64 -18.68
C ASP A 165 3.75 -8.21 -18.79
N TRP A 166 4.52 -8.43 -17.73
CA TRP A 166 5.88 -7.90 -17.63
C TRP A 166 6.95 -8.83 -18.19
N LEU A 167 6.80 -10.16 -18.08
CA LEU A 167 7.80 -11.11 -18.57
C LEU A 167 7.63 -11.39 -20.06
N ILE A 168 8.75 -11.42 -20.80
CA ILE A 168 8.75 -11.81 -22.22
C ILE A 168 8.16 -13.23 -22.35
N GLY A 169 7.13 -13.37 -23.19
CA GLY A 169 6.42 -14.64 -23.38
C GLY A 169 5.42 -14.99 -22.28
N GLY A 170 5.23 -14.12 -21.25
CA GLY A 170 4.34 -14.36 -20.13
C GLY A 170 2.87 -14.52 -20.53
N GLU A 171 2.37 -13.74 -21.47
CA GLU A 171 0.99 -13.82 -21.95
C GLU A 171 0.61 -15.19 -22.53
N GLN A 172 1.55 -15.84 -23.22
CA GLN A 172 1.35 -17.12 -23.92
C GLN A 172 1.68 -18.33 -23.04
N TYR A 173 2.45 -18.13 -21.97
CA TYR A 173 2.89 -19.22 -21.10
C TYR A 173 1.74 -19.73 -20.23
N GLN A 174 1.56 -21.06 -20.17
CA GLN A 174 0.45 -21.72 -19.48
C GLN A 174 0.89 -22.52 -18.23
N GLY A 175 2.08 -22.18 -17.70
CA GLY A 175 2.63 -22.86 -16.54
C GLY A 175 3.23 -24.25 -16.84
N PRO A 176 3.78 -24.92 -15.81
CA PRO A 176 4.56 -26.14 -15.98
C PRO A 176 3.70 -27.42 -16.13
N TYR A 177 2.39 -27.39 -15.86
CA TYR A 177 1.57 -28.59 -15.73
C TYR A 177 1.13 -29.20 -17.07
N LYS A 178 1.00 -28.40 -18.12
CA LYS A 178 0.52 -28.83 -19.45
C LYS A 178 1.62 -29.04 -20.48
N GLY A 179 2.85 -29.32 -19.99
CA GLY A 179 3.97 -29.55 -20.91
C GLY A 179 4.50 -28.27 -21.56
N GLY A 180 4.24 -27.11 -20.93
CA GLY A 180 4.66 -25.80 -21.44
C GLY A 180 6.17 -25.55 -21.38
N GLY A 181 6.95 -26.49 -20.84
CA GLY A 181 8.38 -26.28 -20.64
C GLY A 181 8.66 -25.16 -19.62
N ASP A 182 9.86 -24.61 -19.66
CA ASP A 182 10.30 -23.49 -18.85
C ASP A 182 9.97 -22.14 -19.54
N LEU A 183 9.67 -21.11 -18.76
CA LEU A 183 9.56 -19.74 -19.28
C LEU A 183 10.97 -19.18 -19.52
N ALA A 184 11.30 -18.96 -20.78
CA ALA A 184 12.67 -18.61 -21.19
C ALA A 184 13.16 -17.26 -20.64
N SER A 185 12.25 -16.32 -20.38
CA SER A 185 12.57 -15.01 -19.79
C SER A 185 12.92 -15.04 -18.30
N ILE A 186 12.91 -16.23 -17.68
CA ILE A 186 13.45 -16.45 -16.35
C ILE A 186 14.62 -17.41 -16.47
N GLU A 187 15.84 -16.90 -16.35
CA GLU A 187 17.05 -17.71 -16.41
C GLU A 187 17.58 -18.02 -15.02
N THR A 188 18.11 -19.22 -14.84
CA THR A 188 18.79 -19.68 -13.63
C THR A 188 20.13 -20.29 -14.02
N PRO A 189 21.15 -19.45 -14.33
CA PRO A 189 22.44 -19.93 -14.84
C PRO A 189 23.22 -20.78 -13.83
N ASP A 190 22.92 -20.61 -12.55
CA ASP A 190 23.47 -21.44 -11.45
C ASP A 190 22.45 -21.50 -10.29
N ASP A 191 22.81 -22.26 -9.23
CA ASP A 191 21.94 -22.51 -8.07
C ASP A 191 21.58 -21.24 -7.27
N SER A 192 22.22 -20.10 -7.51
CA SER A 192 22.07 -18.87 -6.75
C SER A 192 21.64 -17.67 -7.57
N THR A 193 21.77 -17.69 -8.88
CA THR A 193 21.52 -16.56 -9.76
C THR A 193 20.18 -16.71 -10.50
N ILE A 194 19.37 -15.64 -10.51
CA ILE A 194 18.11 -15.57 -11.26
C ILE A 194 18.11 -14.29 -12.08
N VAL A 195 17.77 -14.41 -13.35
CA VAL A 195 17.68 -13.28 -14.29
C VAL A 195 16.27 -13.24 -14.87
N PHE A 196 15.70 -12.04 -14.92
CA PHE A 196 14.37 -11.77 -15.48
C PHE A 196 14.50 -10.84 -16.68
N GLU A 197 13.88 -11.21 -17.80
CA GLU A 197 13.77 -10.37 -19.00
C GLU A 197 12.36 -9.85 -19.16
N LEU A 198 12.21 -8.52 -19.21
CA LEU A 198 10.92 -7.83 -19.21
C LEU A 198 10.55 -7.31 -20.60
N THR A 199 9.26 -7.22 -20.87
CA THR A 199 8.70 -6.67 -22.12
C THR A 199 8.93 -5.17 -22.25
N LYS A 200 9.09 -4.47 -21.14
CA LYS A 200 9.28 -3.02 -21.05
C LYS A 200 10.06 -2.65 -19.78
N PRO A 201 10.61 -1.43 -19.69
CA PRO A 201 11.26 -0.92 -18.46
C PRO A 201 10.31 -0.89 -17.27
N GLU A 202 10.74 -1.48 -16.15
CA GLU A 202 9.97 -1.49 -14.90
C GLU A 202 10.89 -1.28 -13.68
N GLY A 203 11.01 -0.02 -13.25
CA GLY A 203 11.81 0.35 -12.07
C GLY A 203 11.24 -0.19 -10.76
N ASP A 204 9.95 -0.49 -10.72
CA ASP A 204 9.25 -1.05 -9.57
C ASP A 204 9.37 -2.60 -9.46
N PHE A 205 10.15 -3.27 -10.33
CA PHE A 205 10.31 -4.73 -10.27
C PHE A 205 10.72 -5.25 -8.88
N PRO A 206 11.57 -4.56 -8.09
CA PRO A 206 11.87 -4.96 -6.71
C PRO A 206 10.63 -5.01 -5.79
N TYR A 207 9.62 -4.17 -6.03
CA TYR A 207 8.35 -4.23 -5.31
C TYR A 207 7.54 -5.46 -5.72
N LEU A 208 7.46 -5.76 -7.02
CA LEU A 208 6.80 -6.97 -7.51
C LEU A 208 7.47 -8.23 -6.94
N ALA A 209 8.79 -8.24 -6.81
CA ALA A 209 9.56 -9.32 -6.22
C ALA A 209 9.27 -9.58 -4.72
N THR A 210 8.43 -8.73 -4.06
CA THR A 210 7.87 -8.99 -2.72
C THR A 210 6.59 -9.83 -2.77
N ALA A 211 5.99 -10.05 -3.94
CA ALA A 211 4.76 -10.84 -4.09
C ALA A 211 5.02 -12.31 -3.79
N THR A 212 4.02 -12.99 -3.21
CA THR A 212 4.16 -14.41 -2.84
C THR A 212 4.46 -15.33 -4.01
N GLN A 213 4.14 -14.93 -5.25
CA GLN A 213 4.52 -15.66 -6.47
C GLN A 213 6.03 -15.87 -6.62
N PHE A 214 6.86 -15.02 -5.99
CA PHE A 214 8.32 -15.16 -5.95
C PHE A 214 8.83 -16.09 -4.84
N ALA A 215 7.92 -16.72 -4.09
CA ALA A 215 8.32 -17.72 -3.11
C ALA A 215 8.83 -18.99 -3.79
N PRO A 216 9.94 -19.58 -3.30
CA PRO A 216 10.45 -20.83 -3.84
C PRO A 216 9.50 -21.98 -3.58
N VAL A 217 9.28 -22.84 -4.58
CA VAL A 217 8.51 -24.07 -4.49
C VAL A 217 9.38 -25.25 -4.94
N PRO A 218 9.65 -26.23 -4.07
CA PRO A 218 10.43 -27.40 -4.48
C PRO A 218 9.61 -28.28 -5.42
N LYS A 219 9.99 -28.35 -6.70
CA LYS A 219 9.26 -29.06 -7.76
C LYS A 219 8.88 -30.50 -7.36
N ALA A 220 9.76 -31.18 -6.66
CA ALA A 220 9.52 -32.56 -6.20
C ALA A 220 8.42 -32.71 -5.14
N LYS A 221 8.00 -31.60 -4.52
CA LYS A 221 6.97 -31.55 -3.46
C LYS A 221 5.67 -30.89 -3.93
N ASP A 222 5.63 -30.44 -5.19
CA ASP A 222 4.42 -29.82 -5.73
C ASP A 222 3.31 -30.85 -5.92
N THR A 223 2.14 -30.56 -5.39
CA THR A 223 0.93 -31.39 -5.46
C THR A 223 -0.17 -30.71 -6.28
N GLY A 224 0.18 -29.74 -7.13
CA GLY A 224 -0.76 -28.98 -7.96
C GLY A 224 -1.72 -28.15 -7.11
N THR A 225 -3.01 -28.22 -7.38
CA THR A 225 -4.04 -27.48 -6.64
C THR A 225 -4.17 -27.88 -5.15
N ASP A 226 -3.63 -29.04 -4.78
CA ASP A 226 -3.60 -29.51 -3.38
C ASP A 226 -2.43 -28.93 -2.57
N TYR A 227 -1.46 -28.28 -3.23
CA TYR A 227 -0.30 -27.68 -2.57
C TYR A 227 -0.69 -26.68 -1.47
N GLN A 228 -1.79 -25.96 -1.64
CA GLN A 228 -2.36 -25.05 -0.65
C GLN A 228 -2.68 -25.69 0.72
N LYS A 229 -2.89 -27.01 0.78
CA LYS A 229 -3.22 -27.71 2.03
C LYS A 229 -2.02 -27.80 2.95
N HIS A 230 -0.83 -27.98 2.37
CA HIS A 230 0.43 -28.07 3.08
C HIS A 230 1.60 -27.55 2.22
N PRO A 231 1.64 -26.25 1.97
CA PRO A 231 2.73 -25.66 1.19
C PRO A 231 4.02 -25.71 1.98
N ILE A 232 5.11 -26.01 1.28
CA ILE A 232 6.45 -26.12 1.90
C ILE A 232 7.00 -24.74 2.20
N SER A 233 7.32 -24.50 3.46
CA SER A 233 7.75 -23.19 3.95
C SER A 233 9.22 -22.90 3.65
N SER A 234 9.48 -21.66 3.26
CA SER A 234 10.80 -21.02 3.25
C SER A 234 10.98 -20.01 4.40
N GLY A 235 9.92 -19.76 5.16
CA GLY A 235 9.85 -18.75 6.22
C GLY A 235 10.06 -19.29 7.63
N PRO A 236 9.85 -18.44 8.66
CA PRO A 236 10.06 -18.82 10.06
C PRO A 236 9.05 -19.81 10.63
N TYR A 237 7.94 -20.06 9.94
CA TYR A 237 6.91 -21.01 10.38
C TYR A 237 6.53 -21.95 9.25
N GLU A 238 6.20 -23.19 9.62
CA GLU A 238 5.64 -24.24 8.77
C GLU A 238 4.13 -24.37 9.02
N VAL A 239 3.40 -24.89 8.04
CA VAL A 239 1.95 -25.12 8.13
C VAL A 239 1.69 -26.48 8.78
N VAL A 240 1.17 -26.49 10.00
CA VAL A 240 0.77 -27.72 10.71
C VAL A 240 -0.59 -28.20 10.22
N SER A 241 -1.53 -27.27 10.01
CA SER A 241 -2.85 -27.59 9.47
C SER A 241 -3.44 -26.37 8.78
N ASN A 242 -4.21 -26.62 7.72
CA ASN A 242 -4.97 -25.62 7.00
C ASN A 242 -6.35 -26.17 6.65
N ASP A 243 -7.39 -25.66 7.31
CA ASP A 243 -8.79 -25.96 7.00
C ASP A 243 -9.33 -24.93 6.00
N ASN A 244 -8.93 -25.09 4.74
CA ASN A 244 -9.38 -24.25 3.60
C ASN A 244 -9.36 -22.75 3.90
N GLY A 245 -8.30 -22.28 4.55
CA GLY A 245 -8.12 -20.88 4.90
C GLY A 245 -8.98 -20.36 6.06
N LYS A 246 -9.88 -21.18 6.61
CA LYS A 246 -10.73 -20.80 7.75
C LYS A 246 -9.97 -20.84 9.07
N GLN A 247 -9.19 -21.91 9.27
CA GLN A 247 -8.25 -22.01 10.38
C GLN A 247 -6.92 -22.49 9.84
N ILE A 248 -5.86 -21.75 10.14
CA ILE A 248 -4.49 -22.11 9.80
C ILE A 248 -3.68 -22.14 11.09
N VAL A 249 -2.97 -23.25 11.30
CA VAL A 249 -2.09 -23.42 12.44
C VAL A 249 -0.66 -23.52 11.96
N LEU A 250 0.18 -22.61 12.47
CA LEU A 250 1.59 -22.55 12.14
C LEU A 250 2.44 -22.91 13.37
N ALA A 251 3.52 -23.66 13.16
CA ALA A 251 4.57 -23.93 14.14
C ALA A 251 5.91 -23.38 13.62
N ARG A 252 6.92 -23.28 14.51
CA ARG A 252 8.25 -22.82 14.08
C ARG A 252 8.87 -23.79 13.08
N ASN A 253 9.40 -23.24 12.00
CA ASN A 253 10.26 -23.98 11.07
C ASN A 253 11.65 -24.19 11.71
N PRO A 254 12.07 -25.44 11.96
CA PRO A 254 13.34 -25.73 12.65
C PRO A 254 14.58 -25.41 11.81
N TYR A 255 14.44 -25.27 10.50
CA TYR A 255 15.54 -24.99 9.57
C TYR A 255 15.65 -23.51 9.19
N TRP A 256 14.67 -22.68 9.61
CA TRP A 256 14.78 -21.25 9.43
C TRP A 256 15.83 -20.65 10.38
N SER A 257 16.65 -19.75 9.88
CA SER A 257 17.67 -19.06 10.67
C SER A 257 17.54 -17.55 10.60
N ARG A 258 17.51 -16.95 11.77
CA ARG A 258 17.52 -15.50 11.92
C ARG A 258 18.79 -14.83 11.37
N SER A 259 19.92 -15.55 11.31
CA SER A 259 21.14 -15.01 10.68
C SER A 259 21.00 -14.77 9.18
N LEU A 260 20.00 -15.37 8.55
CA LEU A 260 19.68 -15.19 7.13
C LEU A 260 18.39 -14.40 6.89
N ASP A 261 17.74 -13.91 7.97
CA ASP A 261 16.49 -13.15 7.93
C ASP A 261 16.46 -12.14 9.09
N ASP A 262 16.93 -10.94 8.85
CA ASP A 262 16.93 -9.82 9.80
C ASP A 262 15.57 -9.13 9.93
N GLN A 263 14.64 -9.47 9.04
CA GLN A 263 13.34 -8.82 8.96
C GLN A 263 12.33 -9.42 9.95
N ARG A 264 12.33 -10.75 10.11
CA ARG A 264 11.35 -11.46 10.95
C ARG A 264 11.96 -11.87 12.29
N LEU A 265 11.22 -11.69 13.40
CA LEU A 265 11.66 -12.09 14.75
C LEU A 265 11.23 -13.51 15.11
N ALA A 266 10.12 -13.97 14.57
CA ALA A 266 9.52 -15.29 14.89
C ALA A 266 9.35 -15.50 16.41
N CYS A 267 8.78 -14.53 17.12
CA CYS A 267 8.64 -14.57 18.57
C CYS A 267 7.68 -15.66 19.10
N PRO A 268 6.42 -15.80 18.62
CA PRO A 268 5.53 -16.86 19.07
C PRO A 268 6.04 -18.26 18.72
N ASP A 269 5.75 -19.27 19.57
CA ASP A 269 6.03 -20.67 19.24
C ASP A 269 5.03 -21.21 18.22
N LYS A 270 3.82 -20.64 18.24
CA LYS A 270 2.68 -21.05 17.44
C LYS A 270 1.89 -19.83 16.99
N VAL A 271 1.37 -19.85 15.78
CA VAL A 271 0.40 -18.86 15.28
C VAL A 271 -0.88 -19.61 14.90
N VAL A 272 -2.03 -19.11 15.37
CA VAL A 272 -3.35 -19.66 15.03
C VAL A 272 -4.17 -18.55 14.37
N TYR A 273 -4.41 -18.71 13.08
CA TYR A 273 -5.34 -17.85 12.34
C TYR A 273 -6.74 -18.47 12.37
N THR A 274 -7.75 -17.67 12.65
CA THR A 274 -9.17 -18.09 12.64
C THR A 274 -10.01 -17.02 11.99
N SER A 275 -10.77 -17.38 10.96
CA SER A 275 -11.65 -16.49 10.21
C SER A 275 -13.14 -16.85 10.33
N GLY A 276 -13.98 -16.09 9.65
CA GLY A 276 -15.44 -16.24 9.68
C GLY A 276 -16.08 -15.65 10.95
N LEU A 277 -15.38 -14.72 11.59
CA LEU A 277 -15.88 -14.01 12.77
C LEU A 277 -16.43 -12.64 12.34
N ASP A 278 -17.59 -12.24 12.91
CA ASP A 278 -18.08 -10.88 12.69
C ASP A 278 -17.17 -9.84 13.34
N GLN A 279 -17.03 -8.67 12.70
CA GLN A 279 -16.21 -7.55 13.20
C GLN A 279 -16.53 -7.20 14.66
N SER A 280 -17.81 -7.12 15.00
CA SER A 280 -18.25 -6.83 16.38
C SER A 280 -17.81 -7.89 17.39
N VAL A 281 -17.80 -9.17 16.98
CA VAL A 281 -17.33 -10.29 17.83
C VAL A 281 -15.81 -10.18 18.02
N ILE A 282 -15.04 -9.91 16.97
CA ILE A 282 -13.59 -9.70 17.05
C ILE A 282 -13.29 -8.54 18.01
N ASN A 283 -13.96 -7.42 17.84
CA ASN A 283 -13.78 -6.23 18.67
C ASN A 283 -14.13 -6.49 20.14
N GLN A 284 -15.23 -7.19 20.42
CA GLN A 284 -15.61 -7.56 21.80
C GLN A 284 -14.58 -8.48 22.47
N ARG A 285 -14.09 -9.51 21.76
CA ARG A 285 -13.04 -10.42 22.25
C ARG A 285 -11.76 -9.67 22.57
N LEU A 286 -11.30 -8.83 21.65
CA LEU A 286 -10.08 -8.03 21.83
C LEU A 286 -10.24 -6.95 22.91
N MET A 287 -11.42 -6.33 23.06
CA MET A 287 -11.68 -5.42 24.18
C MET A 287 -11.55 -6.14 25.52
N ALA A 288 -12.15 -7.31 25.65
CA ALA A 288 -12.06 -8.12 26.87
C ALA A 288 -10.59 -8.54 27.13
N GLY A 289 -9.84 -8.91 26.08
CA GLY A 289 -8.41 -9.20 26.11
C GLY A 289 -8.01 -10.16 27.24
N SER A 290 -8.81 -11.20 27.48
CA SER A 290 -8.64 -12.16 28.57
C SER A 290 -8.48 -13.58 28.04
N GLY A 291 -7.86 -14.47 28.81
CA GLY A 291 -7.59 -15.84 28.39
C GLY A 291 -6.68 -15.87 27.16
N ASP A 292 -7.05 -16.63 26.14
CA ASP A 292 -6.30 -16.73 24.89
C ASP A 292 -6.37 -15.42 24.08
N ASP A 293 -7.47 -14.67 24.20
CA ASP A 293 -7.65 -13.38 23.49
C ASP A 293 -6.72 -12.27 24.04
N ALA A 294 -6.10 -12.48 25.20
CA ALA A 294 -5.01 -11.62 25.66
C ALA A 294 -3.82 -11.59 24.68
N ARG A 295 -3.63 -12.67 23.91
CA ARG A 295 -2.56 -12.84 22.91
C ARG A 295 -3.07 -12.79 21.48
N ALA A 296 -4.19 -12.08 21.25
CA ALA A 296 -4.82 -12.01 19.95
C ALA A 296 -4.66 -10.63 19.29
N VAL A 297 -4.69 -10.62 17.96
CA VAL A 297 -4.78 -9.42 17.13
C VAL A 297 -5.92 -9.55 16.11
N SER A 298 -6.46 -8.43 15.63
CA SER A 298 -7.35 -8.40 14.46
C SER A 298 -6.54 -8.70 13.20
N GLY A 299 -7.02 -9.59 12.32
CA GLY A 299 -6.39 -9.91 11.06
C GLY A 299 -6.68 -8.89 9.96
N ASP A 300 -7.95 -8.53 9.82
CA ASP A 300 -8.47 -7.77 8.70
C ASP A 300 -9.53 -6.72 9.08
N THR A 301 -10.02 -6.72 10.32
CA THR A 301 -11.11 -5.84 10.74
C THR A 301 -10.60 -4.65 11.54
N ASP A 302 -11.18 -3.48 11.28
CA ASP A 302 -10.97 -2.26 12.04
C ASP A 302 -11.82 -2.23 13.32
N ILE A 303 -11.58 -1.23 14.16
CA ILE A 303 -12.43 -0.98 15.31
C ILE A 303 -13.78 -0.43 14.85
N ASP A 304 -14.85 -0.92 15.46
CA ASP A 304 -16.21 -0.44 15.17
C ASP A 304 -16.56 0.85 15.95
N ALA A 305 -17.71 1.43 15.63
CA ALA A 305 -18.19 2.65 16.29
C ALA A 305 -18.34 2.49 17.82
N GLY A 306 -18.62 1.28 18.30
CA GLY A 306 -18.73 0.99 19.74
C GLY A 306 -17.38 1.06 20.44
N VAL A 307 -16.32 0.56 19.81
CA VAL A 307 -14.94 0.69 20.31
C VAL A 307 -14.49 2.15 20.24
N LEU A 308 -14.71 2.84 19.09
CA LEU A 308 -14.37 4.25 18.91
C LEU A 308 -14.97 5.14 20.03
N ALA A 309 -16.25 4.93 20.36
CA ALA A 309 -16.91 5.68 21.42
C ALA A 309 -16.24 5.49 22.81
N ARG A 310 -15.71 4.29 23.07
CA ARG A 310 -15.03 3.96 24.33
C ARG A 310 -13.60 4.47 24.42
N LEU A 311 -12.90 4.65 23.30
CA LEU A 311 -11.51 5.12 23.29
C LEU A 311 -11.34 6.48 23.98
N ASN A 312 -12.36 7.35 23.95
CA ASN A 312 -12.30 8.66 24.58
C ASN A 312 -12.31 8.57 26.12
N SER A 313 -12.96 7.56 26.68
CA SER A 313 -13.14 7.37 28.12
C SER A 313 -12.24 6.30 28.75
N ASP A 314 -11.58 5.45 27.94
CA ASP A 314 -10.74 4.34 28.41
C ASP A 314 -9.28 4.47 27.92
N PRO A 315 -8.38 5.07 28.74
CA PRO A 315 -6.97 5.20 28.38
C PRO A 315 -6.23 3.86 28.28
N ALA A 316 -6.69 2.81 28.96
CA ALA A 316 -6.07 1.49 28.85
C ALA A 316 -6.42 0.83 27.52
N LEU A 317 -7.66 0.97 27.06
CA LEU A 317 -8.08 0.52 25.74
C LEU A 317 -7.35 1.26 24.63
N ARG A 318 -7.19 2.59 24.76
CA ARG A 318 -6.47 3.42 23.77
C ARG A 318 -5.02 2.96 23.54
N LYS A 319 -4.33 2.48 24.58
CA LYS A 319 -2.97 1.93 24.46
C LYS A 319 -2.89 0.62 23.69
N ARG A 320 -4.01 -0.01 23.41
CA ARG A 320 -4.14 -1.26 22.67
C ARG A 320 -4.70 -1.08 21.26
N VAL A 321 -4.65 0.14 20.75
CA VAL A 321 -5.00 0.46 19.36
C VAL A 321 -3.73 0.81 18.60
N ALA A 322 -3.46 0.05 17.57
CA ALA A 322 -2.44 0.38 16.56
C ALA A 322 -3.10 1.11 15.40
N VAL A 323 -2.46 2.18 14.95
CA VAL A 323 -2.96 3.04 13.88
C VAL A 323 -2.05 2.90 12.67
N GLY A 324 -2.62 2.71 11.49
CA GLY A 324 -1.91 2.65 10.23
C GLY A 324 -2.67 3.38 9.13
N ASN A 325 -1.96 3.72 8.07
CA ASN A 325 -2.56 4.23 6.86
C ASN A 325 -2.66 3.10 5.83
N PHE A 326 -3.48 3.31 4.82
CA PHE A 326 -3.44 2.50 3.61
C PHE A 326 -3.09 3.42 2.45
N GLY A 327 -2.31 2.92 1.49
CA GLY A 327 -2.00 3.63 0.26
C GLY A 327 -3.22 3.72 -0.64
N GLU A 328 -4.27 4.38 -0.18
CA GLU A 328 -5.57 4.45 -0.82
C GLU A 328 -6.15 5.87 -0.78
N THR A 329 -6.91 6.21 -1.79
CA THR A 329 -7.65 7.46 -1.89
C THR A 329 -9.06 7.19 -2.37
N TYR A 330 -10.04 7.72 -1.64
CA TYR A 330 -11.44 7.76 -2.07
C TYR A 330 -11.73 9.11 -2.74
N TYR A 331 -12.47 9.05 -3.86
CA TYR A 331 -12.64 10.21 -4.74
C TYR A 331 -13.96 10.17 -5.49
N LEU A 332 -14.34 11.32 -6.05
CA LEU A 332 -15.36 11.42 -7.07
C LEU A 332 -14.70 11.28 -8.45
N ALA A 333 -15.23 10.40 -9.26
CA ALA A 333 -14.78 10.15 -10.63
C ALA A 333 -15.76 10.73 -11.65
N PHE A 334 -15.22 11.09 -12.82
CA PHE A 334 -15.98 11.61 -13.94
C PHE A 334 -15.65 10.84 -15.22
N ASP A 335 -16.69 10.50 -16.00
CA ASP A 335 -16.50 10.16 -17.42
C ASP A 335 -16.68 11.41 -18.27
N PRO A 336 -15.61 11.99 -18.83
CA PRO A 336 -15.69 13.20 -19.65
C PRO A 336 -16.37 12.98 -21.01
N LYS A 337 -16.68 11.74 -21.40
CA LYS A 337 -17.51 11.45 -22.57
C LYS A 337 -19.00 11.71 -22.31
N VAL A 338 -19.37 11.81 -21.02
CA VAL A 338 -20.75 12.07 -20.57
C VAL A 338 -20.89 13.55 -20.21
N LYS A 339 -21.83 14.26 -20.88
CA LYS A 339 -22.14 15.65 -20.50
C LYS A 339 -22.80 15.72 -19.13
N PRO A 340 -22.47 16.74 -18.31
CA PRO A 340 -21.67 17.93 -18.61
C PRO A 340 -20.19 17.80 -18.20
N PHE A 341 -19.68 16.60 -17.92
CA PHE A 341 -18.35 16.38 -17.35
C PHE A 341 -17.21 16.49 -18.40
N ASP A 342 -17.55 16.65 -19.69
CA ASP A 342 -16.64 17.08 -20.76
C ASP A 342 -16.08 18.49 -20.51
N ASN A 343 -16.82 19.33 -19.77
CA ASN A 343 -16.40 20.68 -19.42
C ASN A 343 -15.55 20.70 -18.15
N PRO A 344 -14.24 21.05 -18.21
CA PRO A 344 -13.37 21.06 -17.03
C PRO A 344 -13.85 22.04 -15.95
N LEU A 345 -14.53 23.14 -16.32
CA LEU A 345 -15.07 24.09 -15.34
C LEU A 345 -16.19 23.47 -14.48
N VAL A 346 -16.96 22.51 -15.02
CA VAL A 346 -17.95 21.77 -14.21
C VAL A 346 -17.24 20.92 -13.17
N ARG A 347 -16.19 20.17 -13.54
CA ARG A 347 -15.41 19.34 -12.60
C ARG A 347 -14.73 20.20 -11.53
N GLN A 348 -14.19 21.35 -11.92
CA GLN A 348 -13.60 22.34 -11.00
C GLN A 348 -14.65 22.94 -10.05
N ALA A 349 -15.86 23.25 -10.53
CA ALA A 349 -16.93 23.74 -9.68
C ALA A 349 -17.33 22.69 -8.63
N ILE A 350 -17.39 21.42 -8.99
CA ILE A 350 -17.63 20.32 -8.05
C ILE A 350 -16.48 20.25 -7.04
N SER A 351 -15.23 20.38 -7.46
CA SER A 351 -14.06 20.37 -6.56
C SER A 351 -14.12 21.48 -5.49
N TYR A 352 -14.58 22.67 -5.85
CA TYR A 352 -14.81 23.77 -4.88
C TYR A 352 -16.01 23.52 -3.97
N ALA A 353 -17.06 22.85 -4.48
CA ALA A 353 -18.31 22.66 -3.73
C ALA A 353 -18.24 21.59 -2.65
N VAL A 354 -17.34 20.61 -2.77
CA VAL A 354 -17.28 19.44 -1.90
C VAL A 354 -16.91 19.83 -0.46
N ASP A 355 -17.78 19.47 0.49
CA ASP A 355 -17.58 19.56 1.93
C ASP A 355 -16.88 18.27 2.40
N ARG A 356 -15.55 18.29 2.44
CA ARG A 356 -14.73 17.12 2.83
C ARG A 356 -14.93 16.75 4.30
N GLN A 357 -15.24 17.75 5.16
CA GLN A 357 -15.50 17.44 6.57
C GLN A 357 -16.83 16.69 6.75
N ALA A 358 -17.86 17.04 5.98
CA ALA A 358 -19.13 16.31 5.99
C ALA A 358 -18.94 14.86 5.47
N VAL A 359 -18.12 14.67 4.43
CA VAL A 359 -17.76 13.34 3.92
C VAL A 359 -17.01 12.53 4.98
N ILE A 360 -16.00 13.11 5.64
CA ILE A 360 -15.25 12.46 6.73
C ILE A 360 -16.18 12.07 7.88
N ASN A 361 -17.10 12.95 8.26
CA ASN A 361 -18.08 12.64 9.32
C ASN A 361 -19.00 11.47 8.92
N ALA A 362 -19.34 11.34 7.63
CA ALA A 362 -20.18 10.26 7.11
C ALA A 362 -19.50 8.89 7.16
N VAL A 363 -18.17 8.82 7.05
CA VAL A 363 -17.41 7.56 7.15
C VAL A 363 -16.98 7.21 8.58
N GLY A 364 -17.25 8.06 9.58
CA GLY A 364 -16.92 7.78 10.98
C GLY A 364 -16.01 8.81 11.66
N GLY A 365 -15.69 9.91 10.99
CA GLY A 365 -14.95 11.04 11.55
C GLY A 365 -13.44 10.98 11.33
N SER A 366 -12.74 11.95 11.90
CA SER A 366 -11.29 12.13 11.75
C SER A 366 -10.42 11.00 12.33
N ALA A 367 -11.04 10.09 13.07
CA ALA A 367 -10.35 8.90 13.57
C ALA A 367 -10.08 7.87 12.47
N VAL A 368 -10.92 7.84 11.42
CA VAL A 368 -10.86 6.84 10.34
C VAL A 368 -10.58 7.43 8.96
N ALA A 369 -10.54 8.75 8.83
CA ALA A 369 -10.28 9.40 7.55
C ALA A 369 -9.59 10.76 7.73
N LYS A 370 -8.74 11.15 6.75
CA LYS A 370 -8.12 12.46 6.63
C LYS A 370 -8.57 13.11 5.31
N PRO A 371 -8.79 14.44 5.26
CA PRO A 371 -9.16 15.10 4.00
C PRO A 371 -8.04 14.95 2.96
N ALA A 372 -8.41 14.67 1.71
CA ALA A 372 -7.49 14.57 0.59
C ALA A 372 -7.67 15.75 -0.37
N THR A 373 -6.56 16.36 -0.79
CA THR A 373 -6.50 17.36 -1.87
C THR A 373 -5.67 16.87 -3.05
N THR A 374 -4.87 15.80 -2.84
CA THR A 374 -4.05 15.10 -3.83
C THR A 374 -4.69 13.76 -4.17
N PHE A 375 -4.41 13.22 -5.36
CA PHE A 375 -4.86 11.87 -5.69
C PHE A 375 -3.92 10.82 -5.12
N LEU A 376 -2.59 11.03 -5.17
CA LEU A 376 -1.65 10.18 -4.45
C LEU A 376 -1.88 10.23 -2.93
N PRO A 377 -1.80 9.08 -2.23
CA PRO A 377 -1.88 9.02 -0.77
C PRO A 377 -0.81 9.87 -0.08
N ASP A 378 -1.08 10.34 1.14
CA ASP A 378 -0.23 11.25 1.94
C ASP A 378 1.05 10.59 2.49
N GLN A 379 1.70 9.76 1.67
CA GLN A 379 2.89 9.00 2.02
C GLN A 379 4.02 9.25 1.02
N ALA A 380 5.23 9.48 1.54
CA ALA A 380 6.39 9.84 0.73
C ALA A 380 6.77 8.79 -0.32
N ALA A 381 6.54 7.50 -0.04
CA ALA A 381 6.86 6.41 -0.95
C ALA A 381 6.07 6.47 -2.28
N PHE A 382 4.84 7.01 -2.24
CA PHE A 382 4.03 7.22 -3.44
C PHE A 382 4.45 8.45 -4.27
N GLY A 383 5.33 9.29 -3.73
CA GLY A 383 5.71 10.58 -4.34
C GLY A 383 4.83 11.74 -3.88
N TYR A 384 4.10 11.57 -2.78
CA TYR A 384 3.23 12.61 -2.25
C TYR A 384 3.91 13.97 -2.18
N THR A 385 3.31 14.94 -2.85
CA THR A 385 3.66 16.36 -2.77
C THR A 385 2.37 17.13 -2.56
N PRO A 386 2.21 17.84 -1.44
CA PRO A 386 0.97 18.52 -1.13
C PRO A 386 0.66 19.60 -2.17
N TYR A 387 -0.55 19.58 -2.71
CA TYR A 387 -1.12 20.65 -3.52
C TYR A 387 -2.61 20.80 -3.22
N ASP A 388 -3.13 22.00 -3.46
CA ASP A 388 -4.57 22.27 -3.46
C ASP A 388 -4.86 23.30 -4.56
N TYR A 389 -5.30 22.83 -5.71
CA TYR A 389 -5.63 23.69 -6.85
C TYR A 389 -7.02 24.30 -6.77
N PHE A 390 -7.87 23.76 -5.89
CA PHE A 390 -9.24 24.19 -5.68
C PHE A 390 -9.49 24.45 -4.20
N PRO A 391 -8.76 25.44 -3.61
CA PRO A 391 -8.80 25.69 -2.19
C PRO A 391 -10.20 26.13 -1.76
N ALA A 392 -10.84 25.30 -0.94
CA ALA A 392 -12.21 25.48 -0.49
C ALA A 392 -12.35 25.28 1.03
N GLY A 393 -11.24 25.09 1.75
CA GLY A 393 -11.28 24.70 3.16
C GLY A 393 -11.86 23.30 3.38
N ALA A 394 -12.18 22.99 4.62
CA ALA A 394 -12.76 21.71 4.99
C ALA A 394 -14.24 21.59 4.57
N ASP A 395 -14.97 22.68 4.63
CA ASP A 395 -16.44 22.75 4.47
C ASP A 395 -16.89 23.07 3.04
N GLY A 396 -15.94 23.20 2.11
CA GLY A 396 -16.20 23.62 0.72
C GLY A 396 -16.38 25.14 0.56
N ASP A 397 -16.32 25.61 -0.70
CA ASP A 397 -16.63 27.00 -1.09
C ASP A 397 -17.76 27.03 -2.12
N PRO A 398 -19.04 26.94 -1.69
CA PRO A 398 -20.18 26.94 -2.60
C PRO A 398 -20.35 28.26 -3.35
N ALA A 399 -19.83 29.39 -2.84
CA ALA A 399 -19.90 30.67 -3.52
C ALA A 399 -18.94 30.68 -4.73
N LYS A 400 -17.71 30.23 -4.55
CA LYS A 400 -16.73 30.04 -5.62
C LYS A 400 -17.22 29.01 -6.64
N ALA A 401 -17.77 27.90 -6.18
CA ALA A 401 -18.35 26.87 -7.03
C ALA A 401 -19.44 27.42 -7.94
N LYS A 402 -20.39 28.20 -7.42
CA LYS A 402 -21.42 28.91 -8.22
C LYS A 402 -20.82 29.83 -9.29
N GLN A 403 -19.79 30.57 -8.91
CA GLN A 403 -19.10 31.47 -9.85
C GLN A 403 -18.47 30.68 -11.02
N VAL A 404 -17.78 29.59 -10.72
CA VAL A 404 -17.14 28.72 -11.73
C VAL A 404 -18.20 28.03 -12.58
N LEU A 405 -19.30 27.58 -11.97
CA LEU A 405 -20.41 26.92 -12.65
C LEU A 405 -21.10 27.89 -13.66
N ALA A 406 -21.26 29.17 -13.29
CA ALA A 406 -21.77 30.16 -14.18
C ALA A 406 -20.85 30.41 -15.40
N GLN A 407 -19.52 30.40 -15.19
CA GLN A 407 -18.52 30.46 -16.26
C GLN A 407 -18.58 29.22 -17.17
N ALA A 408 -18.93 28.06 -16.60
CA ALA A 408 -19.14 26.82 -17.34
C ALA A 408 -20.41 26.82 -18.21
N GLY A 409 -21.25 27.89 -18.14
CA GLY A 409 -22.49 28.00 -18.88
C GLY A 409 -23.75 27.62 -18.09
N TYR A 410 -23.65 27.42 -16.78
CA TYR A 410 -24.76 27.01 -15.92
C TYR A 410 -25.07 28.06 -14.82
N PRO A 411 -25.42 29.30 -15.16
CA PRO A 411 -25.65 30.37 -14.16
C PRO A 411 -26.89 30.14 -13.29
N ASN A 412 -27.84 29.31 -13.76
CA ASN A 412 -29.07 28.97 -13.06
C ASN A 412 -29.01 27.62 -12.32
N GLY A 413 -27.80 27.01 -12.23
CA GLY A 413 -27.60 25.70 -11.64
C GLY A 413 -27.55 24.55 -12.65
N LEU A 414 -27.31 23.36 -12.14
CA LEU A 414 -27.08 22.13 -12.91
C LEU A 414 -27.75 20.96 -12.21
N SER A 415 -28.31 20.01 -13.00
CA SER A 415 -28.81 18.74 -12.47
C SER A 415 -27.96 17.60 -12.99
N ILE A 416 -27.48 16.73 -12.09
CA ILE A 416 -26.61 15.57 -12.38
C ILE A 416 -27.03 14.37 -11.55
N THR A 417 -26.54 13.19 -11.91
CA THR A 417 -26.75 11.95 -11.14
C THR A 417 -25.40 11.48 -10.56
N LEU A 418 -25.39 11.12 -9.27
CA LEU A 418 -24.26 10.50 -8.59
C LEU A 418 -24.56 9.03 -8.35
N SER A 419 -23.81 8.14 -9.00
CA SER A 419 -23.88 6.71 -8.74
C SER A 419 -22.98 6.33 -7.55
N HIS A 420 -23.46 5.38 -6.73
CA HIS A 420 -22.74 4.93 -5.53
C HIS A 420 -23.09 3.48 -5.15
N GLY A 421 -22.19 2.82 -4.42
CA GLY A 421 -22.44 1.51 -3.81
C GLY A 421 -23.37 1.57 -2.61
N THR A 422 -23.76 0.42 -2.08
CA THR A 422 -24.65 0.33 -0.89
C THR A 422 -24.05 -0.45 0.27
N GLY A 423 -22.97 -1.21 0.09
CA GLY A 423 -22.42 -2.14 1.08
C GLY A 423 -21.25 -1.57 1.90
N THR A 424 -20.46 -0.64 1.35
CA THR A 424 -19.31 -0.06 2.04
C THR A 424 -19.56 1.38 2.49
N PRO A 425 -19.06 1.79 3.67
CA PRO A 425 -19.20 3.17 4.14
C PRO A 425 -18.56 4.20 3.21
N GLU A 426 -17.41 3.87 2.62
CA GLU A 426 -16.53 4.79 1.88
C GLU A 426 -17.11 5.24 0.55
N THR A 427 -17.84 4.38 -0.13
CA THR A 427 -18.54 4.68 -1.40
C THR A 427 -20.05 4.60 -1.27
N GLY A 428 -20.56 4.51 -0.04
CA GLY A 428 -21.96 4.21 0.27
C GLY A 428 -22.86 5.43 0.42
N PRO A 429 -24.11 5.19 0.87
CA PRO A 429 -25.17 6.19 0.94
C PRO A 429 -24.84 7.40 1.82
N GLY A 430 -24.04 7.21 2.88
CA GLY A 430 -23.63 8.29 3.77
C GLY A 430 -22.78 9.34 3.07
N VAL A 431 -21.74 8.90 2.36
CA VAL A 431 -20.86 9.76 1.56
C VAL A 431 -21.64 10.40 0.41
N ALA A 432 -22.45 9.62 -0.32
CA ALA A 432 -23.26 10.12 -1.41
C ALA A 432 -24.21 11.25 -0.96
N THR A 433 -24.85 11.10 0.21
CA THR A 433 -25.72 12.13 0.81
C THR A 433 -24.93 13.37 1.21
N ALA A 434 -23.74 13.22 1.80
CA ALA A 434 -22.89 14.34 2.16
C ALA A 434 -22.46 15.15 0.92
N VAL A 435 -22.06 14.47 -0.15
CA VAL A 435 -21.75 15.10 -1.45
C VAL A 435 -22.97 15.80 -2.05
N GLN A 436 -24.14 15.13 -2.07
CA GLN A 436 -25.38 15.72 -2.55
C GLN A 436 -25.71 17.05 -1.84
N GLN A 437 -25.63 17.05 -0.50
CA GLN A 437 -25.92 18.25 0.31
C GLN A 437 -24.91 19.37 0.10
N ALA A 438 -23.64 19.04 -0.07
CA ALA A 438 -22.58 19.99 -0.36
C ALA A 438 -22.80 20.66 -1.74
N LEU A 439 -23.05 19.87 -2.77
CA LEU A 439 -23.29 20.35 -4.13
C LEU A 439 -24.57 21.17 -4.24
N ALA A 440 -25.62 20.85 -3.47
CA ALA A 440 -26.86 21.64 -3.44
C ALA A 440 -26.62 23.09 -2.98
N LYS A 441 -25.69 23.34 -2.03
CA LYS A 441 -25.29 24.68 -1.60
C LYS A 441 -24.71 25.51 -2.76
N ALA A 442 -24.09 24.84 -3.74
CA ALA A 442 -23.54 25.46 -4.95
C ALA A 442 -24.54 25.57 -6.11
N GLY A 443 -25.80 25.18 -5.94
CA GLY A 443 -26.82 25.20 -6.98
C GLY A 443 -26.77 23.99 -7.92
N ILE A 444 -26.11 22.92 -7.51
CA ILE A 444 -26.06 21.66 -8.25
C ILE A 444 -27.04 20.68 -7.58
N THR A 445 -28.10 20.31 -8.30
CA THR A 445 -29.08 19.30 -7.87
C THR A 445 -28.55 17.92 -8.23
N VAL A 446 -28.39 17.06 -7.22
CA VAL A 446 -27.86 15.70 -7.41
C VAL A 446 -28.98 14.67 -7.15
N SER A 447 -29.23 13.80 -8.12
CA SER A 447 -30.02 12.57 -7.94
C SER A 447 -29.07 11.43 -7.56
N LEU A 448 -29.41 10.67 -6.52
CA LEU A 448 -28.61 9.50 -6.10
C LEU A 448 -29.07 8.26 -6.87
N ASP A 449 -28.09 7.45 -7.32
CA ASP A 449 -28.29 6.22 -8.08
C ASP A 449 -27.55 5.06 -7.40
N PRO A 450 -28.19 4.41 -6.39
CA PRO A 450 -27.58 3.33 -5.62
C PRO A 450 -27.55 2.01 -6.40
N SER A 451 -26.50 1.23 -6.22
CA SER A 451 -26.36 -0.15 -6.73
C SER A 451 -25.78 -1.06 -5.65
N ALA A 452 -26.13 -2.35 -5.64
CA ALA A 452 -25.44 -3.34 -4.82
C ALA A 452 -23.96 -3.42 -5.24
N ASP A 453 -23.04 -3.73 -4.29
CA ASP A 453 -21.62 -3.55 -4.53
C ASP A 453 -21.07 -4.32 -5.74
N ASP A 454 -21.38 -5.61 -5.89
CA ASP A 454 -20.93 -6.40 -7.05
C ASP A 454 -21.43 -5.83 -8.40
N ASP A 455 -22.70 -5.35 -8.42
CA ASP A 455 -23.26 -4.67 -9.60
C ASP A 455 -22.63 -3.29 -9.81
N TYR A 456 -22.31 -2.60 -8.70
CA TYR A 456 -21.70 -1.28 -8.71
C TYR A 456 -20.29 -1.32 -9.31
N ASP A 457 -19.45 -2.22 -8.81
CA ASP A 457 -18.10 -2.41 -9.32
C ASP A 457 -18.09 -2.78 -10.80
N THR A 458 -18.94 -3.72 -11.20
CA THR A 458 -19.11 -4.08 -12.61
C THR A 458 -19.55 -2.89 -13.46
N LYS A 459 -20.46 -2.05 -12.94
CA LYS A 459 -20.99 -0.87 -13.62
C LYS A 459 -19.91 0.19 -13.87
N ILE A 460 -19.13 0.55 -12.84
CA ILE A 460 -18.09 1.58 -12.95
C ILE A 460 -16.82 1.12 -13.68
N GLN A 461 -16.61 -0.20 -13.78
CA GLN A 461 -15.45 -0.79 -14.46
C GLN A 461 -15.74 -1.24 -15.89
N THR A 462 -16.94 -1.01 -16.42
CA THR A 462 -17.31 -1.34 -17.79
C THR A 462 -17.60 -0.06 -18.57
N PRO A 463 -16.72 0.42 -19.47
CA PRO A 463 -16.86 1.72 -20.14
C PRO A 463 -18.23 1.95 -20.80
N ALA A 464 -18.84 0.91 -21.38
CA ALA A 464 -20.18 1.01 -21.97
C ALA A 464 -21.33 1.21 -20.96
N ARG A 465 -21.09 0.98 -19.67
CA ARG A 465 -22.06 1.08 -18.57
C ARG A 465 -21.68 2.15 -17.55
N GLU A 466 -20.50 2.70 -17.67
CA GLU A 466 -19.91 3.63 -16.72
C GLU A 466 -20.79 4.88 -16.56
N PRO A 467 -21.11 5.29 -15.31
CA PRO A 467 -21.86 6.51 -15.04
C PRO A 467 -20.99 7.74 -15.34
N GLY A 468 -21.61 8.84 -15.71
CA GLY A 468 -20.87 10.09 -15.91
C GLY A 468 -20.25 10.68 -14.64
N PHE A 469 -20.76 10.32 -13.43
CA PHE A 469 -20.31 10.84 -12.14
C PHE A 469 -20.61 9.82 -11.03
N PHE A 470 -19.58 9.45 -10.28
CA PHE A 470 -19.70 8.37 -9.29
C PHE A 470 -18.61 8.43 -8.21
N LEU A 471 -18.87 7.73 -7.10
CA LEU A 471 -17.89 7.50 -6.03
C LEU A 471 -16.96 6.36 -6.41
N SER A 472 -15.68 6.49 -6.11
CA SER A 472 -14.70 5.42 -6.32
C SER A 472 -13.60 5.47 -5.27
N GLY A 473 -12.81 4.42 -5.18
CA GLY A 473 -11.61 4.30 -4.38
C GLY A 473 -10.52 3.57 -5.16
N TRP A 474 -9.27 3.89 -4.88
CA TRP A 474 -8.13 3.18 -5.44
C TRP A 474 -7.03 3.00 -4.41
N GLY A 475 -6.54 1.79 -4.29
CA GLY A 475 -5.40 1.43 -3.47
C GLY A 475 -4.34 0.72 -4.32
N ALA A 476 -3.08 1.08 -4.14
CA ALA A 476 -1.99 0.49 -4.90
C ALA A 476 -1.55 -0.86 -4.33
N ASP A 477 -1.08 -1.76 -5.18
CA ASP A 477 -0.57 -3.07 -4.79
C ASP A 477 0.80 -3.00 -4.09
N TRP A 478 1.54 -1.92 -4.31
CA TRP A 478 2.77 -1.60 -3.57
C TRP A 478 2.93 -0.07 -3.45
N PRO A 479 3.72 0.39 -2.45
CA PRO A 479 3.85 1.83 -2.16
C PRO A 479 4.76 2.54 -3.17
N SER A 480 4.24 2.75 -4.36
CA SER A 480 4.81 3.55 -5.44
C SER A 480 3.69 4.30 -6.17
N GLY A 481 4.02 5.38 -6.85
CA GLY A 481 3.08 6.10 -7.70
C GLY A 481 2.67 5.33 -8.95
N GLY A 482 3.50 4.37 -9.42
CA GLY A 482 3.26 3.56 -10.61
C GLY A 482 1.93 2.80 -10.55
N PRO A 483 1.76 1.85 -9.63
CA PRO A 483 0.51 1.09 -9.50
C PRO A 483 -0.67 1.94 -9.00
N PHE A 484 -0.41 3.21 -8.62
CA PHE A 484 -1.46 4.14 -8.23
C PHE A 484 -1.99 4.96 -9.41
N LEU A 485 -1.11 5.56 -10.20
CA LEU A 485 -1.51 6.46 -11.28
C LEU A 485 -1.71 5.76 -12.63
N ALA A 486 -0.88 4.76 -12.97
CA ALA A 486 -0.95 4.14 -14.28
C ALA A 486 -2.29 3.41 -14.56
N PRO A 487 -2.87 2.62 -13.65
CA PRO A 487 -4.16 1.98 -13.90
C PRO A 487 -5.31 2.97 -14.13
N ILE A 488 -5.21 4.18 -13.58
CA ILE A 488 -6.28 5.19 -13.60
C ILE A 488 -6.11 6.19 -14.76
N PHE A 489 -4.89 6.42 -15.26
CA PHE A 489 -4.61 7.50 -16.20
C PHE A 489 -3.82 7.08 -17.45
N ASP A 490 -3.35 5.84 -17.56
CA ASP A 490 -2.72 5.34 -18.79
C ASP A 490 -3.81 4.91 -19.78
N GLY A 491 -3.94 5.64 -20.89
CA GLY A 491 -4.94 5.36 -21.92
C GLY A 491 -4.81 3.98 -22.55
N ARG A 492 -3.61 3.40 -22.55
CA ARG A 492 -3.32 2.07 -23.10
C ARG A 492 -3.85 0.93 -22.22
N GLN A 493 -4.25 1.23 -20.97
CA GLN A 493 -4.83 0.27 -20.03
C GLN A 493 -6.37 0.29 -20.03
N ILE A 494 -7.01 1.08 -20.88
CA ILE A 494 -8.47 1.09 -21.00
C ILE A 494 -8.96 -0.26 -21.53
N LEU A 495 -9.74 -0.96 -20.70
CA LEU A 495 -10.38 -2.22 -21.04
C LEU A 495 -11.85 -1.97 -21.38
N THR A 496 -12.32 -2.49 -22.52
CA THR A 496 -13.68 -2.23 -23.02
C THR A 496 -14.74 -3.19 -22.46
N GLU A 497 -14.33 -4.40 -22.07
CA GLU A 497 -15.26 -5.48 -21.68
C GLU A 497 -15.51 -5.58 -20.17
N GLY A 498 -14.79 -4.81 -19.36
CA GLY A 498 -14.85 -4.81 -17.90
C GLY A 498 -13.47 -4.83 -17.26
N GLY A 499 -13.41 -4.56 -15.96
CA GLY A 499 -12.12 -4.42 -15.24
C GLY A 499 -11.35 -3.15 -15.59
N ASN A 500 -12.00 -2.16 -16.19
CA ASN A 500 -11.40 -0.87 -16.50
C ASN A 500 -11.31 0.00 -15.25
N PHE A 501 -10.10 0.42 -14.89
CA PHE A 501 -9.87 1.35 -13.78
C PHE A 501 -9.60 2.78 -14.25
N ASN A 502 -9.30 3.01 -15.54
CA ASN A 502 -9.20 4.34 -16.13
C ASN A 502 -10.60 4.93 -16.32
N THR A 503 -11.23 5.32 -15.22
CA THR A 503 -12.61 5.80 -15.16
C THR A 503 -12.79 7.17 -15.83
N ALA A 504 -11.74 7.98 -15.94
CA ALA A 504 -11.76 9.19 -16.74
C ALA A 504 -11.67 8.91 -18.24
N GLN A 505 -11.45 7.66 -18.63
CA GLN A 505 -11.16 7.21 -19.99
C GLN A 505 -10.15 8.13 -20.69
N LEU A 506 -9.16 8.58 -19.91
CA LEU A 506 -8.11 9.49 -20.36
C LEU A 506 -7.11 8.72 -21.23
N ASP A 507 -6.96 9.16 -22.47
CA ASP A 507 -5.94 8.67 -23.39
C ASP A 507 -5.16 9.86 -23.95
N ASP A 508 -4.24 10.37 -23.12
CA ASP A 508 -3.39 11.51 -23.46
C ASP A 508 -1.96 11.01 -23.74
N PRO A 509 -1.44 11.16 -24.97
CA PRO A 509 -0.08 10.71 -25.31
C PRO A 509 1.01 11.33 -24.44
N GLN A 510 0.84 12.53 -23.91
CA GLN A 510 1.81 13.16 -23.02
C GLN A 510 1.79 12.46 -21.64
N VAL A 511 0.61 12.21 -21.08
CA VAL A 511 0.45 11.48 -19.81
C VAL A 511 1.02 10.06 -19.94
N ASN A 512 0.71 9.36 -21.03
CA ASN A 512 1.24 8.02 -21.32
C ASN A 512 2.78 8.03 -21.39
N ALA A 513 3.39 9.05 -22.03
CA ALA A 513 4.85 9.19 -22.11
C ALA A 513 5.49 9.53 -20.76
N GLU A 514 4.84 10.33 -19.91
CA GLU A 514 5.30 10.66 -18.56
C GLU A 514 5.24 9.43 -17.63
N ILE A 515 4.20 8.60 -17.76
CA ILE A 515 4.11 7.29 -17.09
C ILE A 515 5.27 6.38 -17.50
N ASP A 516 5.55 6.26 -18.81
CA ASP A 516 6.69 5.47 -19.30
C ASP A 516 8.03 5.98 -18.80
N ALA A 517 8.19 7.31 -18.71
CA ALA A 517 9.41 7.91 -18.20
C ALA A 517 9.60 7.63 -16.70
N ALA A 518 8.52 7.66 -15.92
CA ALA A 518 8.56 7.37 -14.49
C ALA A 518 8.82 5.88 -14.21
N ASN A 519 8.23 4.96 -14.99
CA ASN A 519 8.44 3.51 -14.88
C ASN A 519 9.89 3.08 -15.14
N ARG A 520 10.68 3.88 -15.88
CA ARG A 520 12.11 3.59 -16.14
C ARG A 520 13.02 3.90 -14.96
N LEU A 521 12.54 4.65 -13.97
CA LEU A 521 13.36 5.14 -12.87
C LEU A 521 13.54 4.05 -11.80
N THR A 522 14.78 3.59 -11.64
CA THR A 522 15.17 2.58 -10.64
C THR A 522 15.59 3.19 -9.30
N ASP A 523 15.88 4.49 -9.25
CA ASP A 523 16.12 5.21 -7.99
C ASP A 523 14.78 5.60 -7.36
N PRO A 524 14.44 5.09 -6.15
CA PRO A 524 13.13 5.31 -5.53
C PRO A 524 12.81 6.80 -5.29
N ALA A 525 13.82 7.63 -5.02
CA ALA A 525 13.58 9.05 -4.77
C ALA A 525 13.32 9.83 -6.07
N GLN A 526 13.93 9.42 -7.19
CA GLN A 526 13.64 10.00 -8.51
C GLN A 526 12.27 9.54 -9.00
N SER A 527 11.95 8.26 -8.86
CA SER A 527 10.65 7.69 -9.18
C SER A 527 9.53 8.41 -8.42
N ALA A 528 9.64 8.50 -7.09
CA ALA A 528 8.67 9.20 -6.26
C ALA A 528 8.46 10.67 -6.70
N ARG A 529 9.53 11.40 -7.04
CA ARG A 529 9.41 12.77 -7.55
C ARG A 529 8.68 12.85 -8.89
N ALA A 530 8.96 11.92 -9.81
CA ALA A 530 8.31 11.90 -11.12
C ALA A 530 6.80 11.64 -10.98
N TRP A 531 6.42 10.67 -10.16
CA TRP A 531 5.02 10.38 -9.87
C TRP A 531 4.31 11.53 -9.18
N GLY A 532 4.94 12.21 -8.21
CA GLY A 532 4.36 13.38 -7.56
C GLY A 532 4.16 14.58 -8.50
N GLN A 533 5.04 14.75 -9.49
CA GLN A 533 4.89 15.78 -10.53
C GLN A 533 3.72 15.45 -11.46
N LEU A 534 3.58 14.19 -11.86
CA LEU A 534 2.45 13.75 -12.69
C LEU A 534 1.12 13.88 -11.94
N ASP A 535 1.05 13.49 -10.67
CA ASP A 535 -0.14 13.69 -9.85
C ASP A 535 -0.55 15.17 -9.78
N ALA A 536 0.40 16.05 -9.53
CA ALA A 536 0.15 17.49 -9.49
C ALA A 536 -0.34 18.05 -10.84
N GLN A 537 0.16 17.53 -11.96
CA GLN A 537 -0.28 17.90 -13.30
C GLN A 537 -1.74 17.44 -13.55
N LEU A 538 -2.05 16.19 -13.23
CA LEU A 538 -3.39 15.63 -13.36
C LEU A 538 -4.41 16.35 -12.46
N GLY A 539 -4.01 16.68 -11.23
CA GLY A 539 -4.84 17.41 -10.27
C GLY A 539 -5.34 18.75 -10.77
N LYS A 540 -4.53 19.49 -11.56
CA LYS A 540 -4.94 20.78 -12.18
C LYS A 540 -6.14 20.64 -13.11
N GLN A 541 -6.34 19.46 -13.70
CA GLN A 541 -7.41 19.21 -14.67
C GLN A 541 -8.70 18.73 -14.02
N ALA A 542 -8.66 18.44 -12.69
CA ALA A 542 -9.79 17.87 -11.95
C ALA A 542 -10.39 16.62 -12.64
N TRP A 543 -9.55 15.71 -13.11
CA TRP A 543 -10.00 14.43 -13.66
C TRP A 543 -10.73 13.59 -12.61
N VAL A 544 -10.30 13.73 -11.36
CA VAL A 544 -10.94 13.19 -10.16
C VAL A 544 -11.01 14.27 -9.09
N VAL A 545 -11.90 14.12 -8.11
CA VAL A 545 -11.94 14.98 -6.91
C VAL A 545 -11.60 14.14 -5.70
N PRO A 546 -10.38 14.21 -5.17
CA PRO A 546 -10.01 13.51 -3.94
C PRO A 546 -10.89 13.96 -2.77
N LEU A 547 -11.38 13.00 -2.00
CA LEU A 547 -12.24 13.21 -0.84
C LEU A 547 -11.47 13.00 0.47
N PHE A 548 -10.92 11.82 0.65
CA PHE A 548 -10.18 11.46 1.86
C PHE A 548 -9.20 10.30 1.63
N HIS A 549 -8.20 10.22 2.52
CA HIS A 549 -7.35 9.06 2.71
C HIS A 549 -7.80 8.30 3.96
N PRO A 550 -8.00 6.98 3.93
CA PRO A 550 -8.44 6.21 5.08
C PRO A 550 -7.33 6.08 6.13
N VAL A 551 -7.76 5.99 7.40
CA VAL A 551 -6.91 5.69 8.55
C VAL A 551 -7.45 4.45 9.22
N TYR A 552 -6.64 3.40 9.27
CA TYR A 552 -7.01 2.12 9.88
C TYR A 552 -6.62 2.08 11.35
N GLN A 553 -7.55 1.64 12.17
CA GLN A 553 -7.34 1.47 13.61
C GLN A 553 -7.66 0.03 13.99
N ARG A 554 -6.69 -0.67 14.56
CA ARG A 554 -6.83 -2.08 14.89
C ARG A 554 -6.53 -2.34 16.35
N LEU A 555 -7.41 -3.11 16.99
CA LEU A 555 -7.29 -3.46 18.39
C LEU A 555 -6.44 -4.72 18.58
N PHE A 556 -5.70 -4.81 19.69
CA PHE A 556 -4.94 -5.98 20.07
C PHE A 556 -5.12 -6.36 21.55
N GLY A 557 -4.83 -7.61 21.87
CA GLY A 557 -4.97 -8.20 23.20
C GLY A 557 -3.99 -7.63 24.23
N THR A 558 -4.30 -7.82 25.50
CA THR A 558 -3.58 -7.21 26.64
C THR A 558 -2.14 -7.69 26.82
N ALA A 559 -1.78 -8.86 26.31
CA ALA A 559 -0.44 -9.44 26.39
C ALA A 559 0.37 -9.28 25.08
N VAL A 560 -0.22 -8.69 24.04
CA VAL A 560 0.48 -8.45 22.76
C VAL A 560 1.45 -7.29 22.92
N LYS A 561 2.67 -7.47 22.40
CA LYS A 561 3.74 -6.47 22.37
C LYS A 561 4.25 -6.30 20.94
N ASN A 562 4.84 -5.14 20.64
CA ASN A 562 5.36 -4.79 19.32
C ASN A 562 4.31 -4.91 18.20
N ALA A 563 3.03 -4.71 18.54
CA ALA A 563 1.98 -4.65 17.55
C ALA A 563 2.01 -3.29 16.87
N TYR A 564 2.27 -3.26 15.57
CA TYR A 564 2.03 -2.08 14.77
C TYR A 564 1.32 -2.44 13.47
N VAL A 565 0.55 -1.50 12.97
CA VAL A 565 -0.15 -1.60 11.69
C VAL A 565 0.72 -0.92 10.63
N SER A 566 0.94 -1.61 9.54
CA SER A 566 1.73 -1.09 8.42
C SER A 566 1.16 0.23 7.91
N GLN A 567 2.05 1.19 7.66
CA GLN A 567 1.68 2.53 7.21
C GLN A 567 1.35 2.60 5.71
N TRP A 568 1.44 1.48 4.98
CA TRP A 568 1.11 1.48 3.57
C TRP A 568 -0.08 0.55 3.21
N ASN A 569 -0.37 -0.50 4.01
CA ASN A 569 -1.44 -1.46 3.71
C ASN A 569 -2.42 -1.70 4.87
N GLY A 570 -2.32 -0.92 5.94
CA GLY A 570 -3.31 -0.90 7.01
C GLY A 570 -3.51 -2.20 7.81
N VAL A 571 -2.62 -3.21 7.68
CA VAL A 571 -2.73 -4.48 8.41
C VAL A 571 -1.57 -4.66 9.39
N TYR A 572 -1.77 -5.54 10.39
CA TYR A 572 -0.68 -5.87 11.32
C TYR A 572 0.50 -6.51 10.62
N ASP A 573 1.70 -6.06 10.95
CA ASP A 573 2.91 -6.80 10.68
C ASP A 573 3.12 -7.87 11.75
N LEU A 574 2.80 -9.12 11.39
CA LEU A 574 2.87 -10.26 12.31
C LEU A 574 4.31 -10.73 12.56
N SER A 575 5.27 -10.33 11.71
CA SER A 575 6.64 -10.84 11.73
C SER A 575 7.42 -10.47 13.01
N ARG A 576 6.97 -9.40 13.70
CA ARG A 576 7.66 -8.85 14.88
C ARG A 576 6.84 -8.88 16.16
N ILE A 577 5.60 -9.35 16.11
CA ILE A 577 4.71 -9.44 17.28
C ILE A 577 5.26 -10.43 18.31
N SER A 578 5.20 -10.05 19.58
CA SER A 578 5.49 -10.90 20.73
C SER A 578 4.25 -11.01 21.63
N VAL A 579 4.07 -12.17 22.26
CA VAL A 579 2.92 -12.49 23.14
C VAL A 579 3.34 -13.06 24.49
N LYS A 580 4.60 -12.83 24.86
CA LYS A 580 5.19 -13.29 26.13
C LYS A 580 5.31 -12.14 27.16
#